data_3db3120f788b8629a5558aeb9c68e3eb
#
_entry.id   3db3120f788b8629a5558aeb9c68e3eb
#
_cell.length_a   1.000
_cell.length_b   1.000
_cell.length_c   1.000
_cell.angle_alpha   90.00
_cell.angle_beta   90.00
_cell.angle_gamma   90.00
#
_symmetry.space_group_name_H-M   'P 1'
#
loop_
_entity.id
_entity.type
_entity.pdbx_description
1 polymer ?
#
loop_
_entity_poly.entity_id
_entity_poly.type
_entity_poly.pdbx_seq_one_letter_code
_entity_poly.pdbx_strand_id
1 'polypeptide(L)'
;MAGGLRTRGRRRLVGLVAVAVASLGLASCGGGGIEDTSSAKGDCGDLRIAVNPWTGYVSNAHVIGYVAKTELGCNVTYPDVKEEVAWQGMSSGSIDTVVENWGHDDLIKKYITDQKTVVDAGPTGGKGIIGWYVPPWMAEKYPDITDWKNLNKYSEMFQTSESGNKGQLLDGDPSYVTNDEALVKNLKLDYKVVVGGSEAGLIQSFRSAEKNKKPLLAYFYEPQWFFSEMKLVHINLPPYKEGCDADAAKVACDYPPYELNKLIAKKFEDSGSPAVDLVKNFNWTNDDQNVVSTYIAKDEMSPEDAAKKWVEDNPDKVDAWLK
;
A
#
# COMPACT_ATOMS: atom_id res chain seq x y z
N MET A 1 29.05 43.72 -39.53
CA MET A 1 30.07 44.38 -38.72
C MET A 1 30.44 43.37 -37.65
N ALA A 2 31.42 42.55 -37.85
CA ALA A 2 32.84 42.78 -37.58
C ALA A 2 33.07 43.03 -36.09
N GLY A 3 33.70 42.28 -35.40
CA GLY A 3 34.94 41.58 -35.18
C GLY A 3 35.01 41.25 -33.69
N GLY A 4 35.76 40.41 -33.14
CA GLY A 4 36.96 39.70 -33.52
C GLY A 4 37.75 39.33 -32.29
N LEU A 5 38.12 38.10 -32.23
CA LEU A 5 39.39 37.47 -31.79
C LEU A 5 40.33 38.19 -30.76
N ARG A 6 40.80 37.33 -29.80
CA ARG A 6 42.23 36.98 -29.54
C ARG A 6 42.37 36.36 -28.15
N THR A 7 42.65 35.09 -28.01
CA THR A 7 43.88 34.26 -27.97
C THR A 7 45.03 34.74 -27.09
N ARG A 8 45.54 33.83 -26.27
CA ARG A 8 46.90 33.51 -25.77
C ARG A 8 46.88 33.18 -24.28
N GLY A 9 47.42 32.12 -23.74
CA GLY A 9 48.38 31.15 -24.17
C GLY A 9 49.47 30.95 -23.12
N ARG A 10 49.76 29.66 -22.81
CA ARG A 10 51.04 29.17 -22.22
C ARG A 10 51.30 29.47 -20.72
N ARG A 11 51.87 28.64 -19.88
CA ARG A 11 52.84 27.53 -20.02
C ARG A 11 52.84 26.70 -18.72
N ARG A 12 52.98 25.43 -18.85
CA ARG A 12 53.72 24.41 -18.12
C ARG A 12 54.66 24.85 -17.02
N LEU A 13 54.64 24.13 -15.89
CA LEU A 13 55.87 23.65 -15.27
C LEU A 13 55.63 22.32 -14.54
N VAL A 14 56.50 21.39 -14.86
CA VAL A 14 56.68 20.04 -14.33
C VAL A 14 57.57 20.16 -13.09
N GLY A 15 57.30 19.36 -12.08
CA GLY A 15 58.15 19.21 -10.91
C GLY A 15 57.95 17.84 -10.27
N LEU A 16 58.73 16.87 -10.76
CA LEU A 16 58.99 15.59 -10.10
C LEU A 16 59.98 15.82 -8.93
N VAL A 17 59.69 15.25 -7.78
CA VAL A 17 60.76 14.78 -6.85
C VAL A 17 60.23 13.50 -6.18
N ALA A 18 61.05 12.48 -6.37
CA ALA A 18 60.92 11.14 -5.78
C ALA A 18 61.85 10.99 -4.55
N VAL A 19 61.70 9.79 -3.91
CA VAL A 19 62.69 9.18 -2.97
C VAL A 19 62.42 9.51 -1.48
N ALA A 20 62.43 8.59 -0.54
CA ALA A 20 62.69 7.14 -0.42
C ALA A 20 62.20 6.67 0.99
N VAL A 21 61.82 5.45 1.00
CA VAL A 21 62.03 4.33 1.95
C VAL A 21 62.74 4.61 3.25
N ALA A 22 62.16 4.21 4.38
CA ALA A 22 62.82 3.38 5.40
C ALA A 22 61.81 2.71 6.37
N SER A 23 61.95 1.44 6.44
CA SER A 23 61.32 0.44 7.31
C SER A 23 61.92 0.39 8.72
N LEU A 24 61.23 -0.38 9.59
CA LEU A 24 61.55 -0.96 10.90
C LEU A 24 60.67 -0.34 12.00
N GLY A 25 59.84 -0.99 12.74
CA GLY A 25 59.80 -2.37 13.19
C GLY A 25 59.46 -2.38 14.67
N LEU A 26 58.70 -3.36 15.13
CA LEU A 26 58.55 -3.88 16.50
C LEU A 26 57.34 -3.43 17.32
N ALA A 27 56.44 -4.35 17.36
CA ALA A 27 55.72 -4.96 18.49
C ALA A 27 55.58 -4.21 19.81
N SER A 28 54.33 -3.96 20.21
CA SER A 28 53.93 -4.03 21.62
C SER A 28 52.51 -4.60 21.70
N CYS A 29 52.38 -5.69 22.38
CA CYS A 29 51.15 -6.31 22.84
C CYS A 29 50.44 -5.44 23.87
N GLY A 30 49.11 -5.46 23.83
CA GLY A 30 48.33 -5.29 25.05
C GLY A 30 47.15 -4.35 24.92
N GLY A 31 45.96 -4.89 24.98
CA GLY A 31 44.82 -4.14 25.45
C GLY A 31 43.58 -4.25 24.58
N GLY A 32 42.72 -5.22 24.89
CA GLY A 32 41.27 -5.19 24.81
C GLY A 32 40.67 -4.45 23.60
N GLY A 33 40.69 -5.08 22.46
CA GLY A 33 39.76 -4.71 21.38
C GLY A 33 38.35 -5.04 21.86
N ILE A 34 37.54 -4.02 22.05
CA ILE A 34 36.08 -4.19 21.94
C ILE A 34 35.93 -4.66 20.51
N GLU A 35 35.60 -5.95 20.34
CA GLU A 35 35.09 -6.45 19.10
C GLU A 35 33.76 -5.71 18.86
N ASP A 36 33.85 -4.72 18.00
CA ASP A 36 32.70 -4.16 17.33
C ASP A 36 32.13 -5.30 16.48
N THR A 37 31.23 -6.08 17.09
CA THR A 37 30.42 -7.04 16.38
C THR A 37 29.34 -6.27 15.63
N SER A 38 29.74 -5.37 14.74
CA SER A 38 28.94 -5.04 13.59
C SER A 38 28.98 -6.32 12.74
N SER A 39 28.02 -7.20 12.93
CA SER A 39 27.66 -8.21 11.95
C SER A 39 27.67 -7.48 10.61
N ALA A 40 28.56 -7.87 9.70
CA ALA A 40 28.54 -7.34 8.35
C ALA A 40 27.14 -7.64 7.81
N LYS A 41 26.30 -6.58 7.71
CA LYS A 41 25.00 -6.68 7.09
C LYS A 41 25.27 -7.27 5.70
N GLY A 42 24.68 -8.43 5.41
CA GLY A 42 24.86 -9.11 4.13
C GLY A 42 24.50 -8.14 2.99
N ASP A 43 25.09 -8.32 1.83
CA ASP A 43 24.68 -7.59 0.63
C ASP A 43 23.28 -8.07 0.22
N CYS A 44 22.25 -7.37 0.72
CA CYS A 44 20.85 -7.69 0.43
C CYS A 44 20.50 -7.36 -1.03
N GLY A 45 21.26 -6.49 -1.70
CA GLY A 45 20.95 -6.00 -3.03
C GLY A 45 19.77 -5.02 -3.07
N ASP A 46 19.17 -4.88 -4.24
CA ASP A 46 18.01 -4.02 -4.45
C ASP A 46 16.73 -4.72 -4.00
N LEU A 47 15.82 -3.95 -3.39
CA LEU A 47 14.46 -4.36 -3.07
C LEU A 47 13.47 -3.30 -3.58
N ARG A 48 12.63 -3.66 -4.55
CA ARG A 48 11.63 -2.80 -5.18
C ARG A 48 10.25 -3.20 -4.71
N ILE A 49 9.70 -2.44 -3.76
CA ILE A 49 8.38 -2.68 -3.17
C ILE A 49 7.36 -1.80 -3.93
N ALA A 50 6.41 -2.39 -4.62
CA ALA A 50 5.33 -1.63 -5.24
C ALA A 50 4.58 -0.80 -4.19
N VAL A 51 4.11 0.38 -4.55
CA VAL A 51 3.23 1.21 -3.72
C VAL A 51 1.98 1.55 -4.50
N ASN A 52 0.84 1.23 -3.92
CA ASN A 52 -0.48 1.58 -4.44
C ASN A 52 -1.02 2.82 -3.71
N PRO A 53 -1.98 3.57 -4.30
CA PRO A 53 -2.32 4.92 -3.85
C PRO A 53 -3.29 4.97 -2.67
N TRP A 54 -3.06 4.19 -1.61
CA TRP A 54 -3.78 4.32 -0.33
C TRP A 54 -2.84 4.16 0.87
N THR A 55 -3.18 4.85 1.97
CA THR A 55 -2.28 5.02 3.12
C THR A 55 -1.93 3.71 3.80
N GLY A 56 -2.86 2.75 3.86
CA GLY A 56 -2.60 1.42 4.43
C GLY A 56 -1.49 0.69 3.70
N TYR A 57 -1.52 0.72 2.35
CA TYR A 57 -0.48 0.11 1.53
C TYR A 57 0.89 0.79 1.73
N VAL A 58 0.89 2.14 1.75
CA VAL A 58 2.11 2.92 2.03
C VAL A 58 2.71 2.51 3.38
N SER A 59 1.86 2.29 4.38
CA SER A 59 2.28 1.84 5.73
C SER A 59 2.98 0.48 5.68
N ASN A 60 2.37 -0.53 5.02
CA ASN A 60 2.96 -1.86 4.83
C ASN A 60 4.31 -1.77 4.13
N ALA A 61 4.36 -1.08 2.99
CA ALA A 61 5.55 -0.97 2.15
C ALA A 61 6.72 -0.32 2.89
N HIS A 62 6.46 0.78 3.61
CA HIS A 62 7.52 1.50 4.30
C HIS A 62 7.98 0.82 5.58
N VAL A 63 7.13 0.09 6.31
CA VAL A 63 7.55 -0.71 7.46
C VAL A 63 8.47 -1.85 7.03
N ILE A 64 8.07 -2.63 6.03
CA ILE A 64 8.91 -3.72 5.48
C ILE A 64 10.22 -3.14 4.92
N GLY A 65 10.13 -2.08 4.15
CA GLY A 65 11.31 -1.45 3.54
C GLY A 65 12.25 -0.83 4.55
N TYR A 66 11.74 -0.24 5.63
CA TYR A 66 12.57 0.28 6.71
C TYR A 66 13.36 -0.85 7.39
N VAL A 67 12.71 -1.95 7.75
CA VAL A 67 13.38 -3.13 8.32
C VAL A 67 14.40 -3.72 7.34
N ALA A 68 14.05 -3.87 6.06
CA ALA A 68 14.97 -4.36 5.04
C ALA A 68 16.23 -3.46 4.94
N LYS A 69 16.06 -2.14 4.98
CA LYS A 69 17.14 -1.15 4.91
C LYS A 69 18.02 -1.18 6.16
N THR A 70 17.40 -1.19 7.36
CA THR A 70 18.15 -1.03 8.62
C THR A 70 18.74 -2.34 9.11
N GLU A 71 18.03 -3.45 8.98
CA GLU A 71 18.46 -4.74 9.53
C GLU A 71 19.20 -5.61 8.50
N LEU A 72 18.81 -5.54 7.22
CA LEU A 72 19.40 -6.39 6.17
C LEU A 72 20.35 -5.64 5.22
N GLY A 73 20.37 -4.30 5.27
CA GLY A 73 21.25 -3.49 4.41
C GLY A 73 20.79 -3.42 2.95
N CYS A 74 19.49 -3.63 2.68
CA CYS A 74 18.94 -3.55 1.32
C CYS A 74 18.92 -2.11 0.80
N ASN A 75 19.09 -1.96 -0.53
CA ASN A 75 18.80 -0.71 -1.24
C ASN A 75 17.33 -0.71 -1.65
N VAL A 76 16.47 -0.03 -0.85
CA VAL A 76 15.01 -0.10 -1.02
C VAL A 76 14.52 1.05 -1.89
N THR A 77 13.63 0.72 -2.83
CA THR A 77 12.89 1.71 -3.64
C THR A 77 11.39 1.39 -3.63
N TYR A 78 10.58 2.44 -3.83
CA TYR A 78 9.13 2.38 -3.73
C TYR A 78 8.47 2.87 -5.03
N PRO A 79 8.44 2.06 -6.11
CA PRO A 79 7.73 2.41 -7.33
C PRO A 79 6.23 2.62 -7.07
N ASP A 80 5.73 3.82 -7.37
CA ASP A 80 4.31 4.16 -7.32
C ASP A 80 3.62 3.63 -8.58
N VAL A 81 2.78 2.63 -8.42
CA VAL A 81 2.15 1.91 -9.52
C VAL A 81 0.73 1.49 -9.16
N LYS A 82 -0.10 1.26 -10.19
CA LYS A 82 -1.42 0.63 -10.03
C LYS A 82 -1.29 -0.88 -9.82
N GLU A 83 -2.31 -1.49 -9.22
CA GLU A 83 -2.30 -2.92 -8.90
C GLU A 83 -1.93 -3.82 -10.09
N GLU A 84 -2.62 -3.71 -11.23
CA GLU A 84 -2.31 -4.51 -12.42
C GLU A 84 -0.89 -4.31 -12.95
N VAL A 85 -0.38 -3.06 -12.85
CA VAL A 85 0.99 -2.73 -13.26
C VAL A 85 2.02 -3.36 -12.32
N ALA A 86 1.71 -3.45 -11.01
CA ALA A 86 2.56 -4.13 -10.05
C ALA A 86 2.71 -5.63 -10.38
N TRP A 87 1.61 -6.32 -10.70
CA TRP A 87 1.65 -7.72 -11.13
C TRP A 87 2.50 -7.93 -12.41
N GLN A 88 2.32 -7.06 -13.40
CA GLN A 88 3.12 -7.08 -14.62
C GLN A 88 4.60 -6.79 -14.31
N GLY A 89 4.86 -5.85 -13.39
CA GLY A 89 6.20 -5.51 -12.92
C GLY A 89 6.91 -6.69 -12.24
N MET A 90 6.20 -7.45 -11.39
CA MET A 90 6.75 -8.67 -10.78
C MET A 90 7.07 -9.72 -11.85
N SER A 91 6.19 -9.93 -12.83
CA SER A 91 6.42 -10.88 -13.91
C SER A 91 7.64 -10.52 -14.77
N SER A 92 7.86 -9.24 -15.06
CA SER A 92 9.02 -8.76 -15.82
C SER A 92 10.31 -8.69 -14.99
N GLY A 93 10.20 -8.57 -13.69
CA GLY A 93 11.31 -8.38 -12.74
C GLY A 93 11.68 -6.92 -12.52
N SER A 94 10.77 -5.97 -12.76
CA SER A 94 10.93 -4.55 -12.40
C SER A 94 10.38 -4.21 -11.01
N ILE A 95 9.57 -5.09 -10.44
CA ILE A 95 9.05 -5.06 -9.08
C ILE A 95 9.43 -6.38 -8.40
N ASP A 96 9.81 -6.35 -7.12
CA ASP A 96 10.16 -7.54 -6.36
C ASP A 96 9.01 -8.05 -5.52
N THR A 97 8.21 -7.15 -4.94
CA THR A 97 7.11 -7.53 -4.06
C THR A 97 5.94 -6.56 -4.09
N VAL A 98 4.75 -7.13 -3.87
CA VAL A 98 3.49 -6.50 -3.50
C VAL A 98 3.18 -6.95 -2.08
N VAL A 99 2.99 -6.02 -1.16
CA VAL A 99 2.91 -6.31 0.28
C VAL A 99 1.49 -6.26 0.84
N GLU A 100 0.53 -5.95 0.00
CA GLU A 100 -0.90 -5.97 0.33
C GLU A 100 -1.71 -6.25 -0.94
N ASN A 101 -2.16 -7.48 -1.10
CA ASN A 101 -2.97 -7.90 -2.24
C ASN A 101 -4.42 -8.15 -1.78
N TRP A 102 -5.37 -7.61 -2.55
CA TRP A 102 -6.81 -7.65 -2.29
C TRP A 102 -7.55 -8.67 -3.16
N GLY A 103 -6.89 -9.73 -3.56
CA GLY A 103 -7.49 -10.79 -4.38
C GLY A 103 -7.08 -10.70 -5.84
N HIS A 104 -8.02 -10.56 -6.79
CA HIS A 104 -7.81 -10.56 -8.24
C HIS A 104 -7.59 -11.95 -8.83
N ASP A 105 -8.64 -12.75 -8.87
CA ASP A 105 -8.60 -14.15 -9.36
C ASP A 105 -8.03 -14.30 -10.77
N ASP A 106 -8.30 -13.35 -11.66
CA ASP A 106 -7.79 -13.31 -13.03
C ASP A 106 -6.26 -13.09 -13.07
N LEU A 107 -5.73 -12.21 -12.21
CA LEU A 107 -4.29 -11.96 -12.09
C LEU A 107 -3.58 -13.13 -11.40
N ILE A 108 -4.20 -13.71 -10.37
CA ILE A 108 -3.72 -14.94 -9.71
C ILE A 108 -3.63 -16.06 -10.75
N LYS A 109 -4.71 -16.27 -11.51
CA LYS A 109 -4.69 -17.28 -12.56
C LYS A 109 -3.59 -17.01 -13.57
N LYS A 110 -3.48 -15.79 -14.07
CA LYS A 110 -2.51 -15.41 -15.11
C LYS A 110 -1.07 -15.55 -14.63
N TYR A 111 -0.70 -14.94 -13.50
CA TYR A 111 0.70 -14.79 -13.11
C TYR A 111 1.20 -15.87 -12.15
N ILE A 112 0.33 -16.43 -11.30
CA ILE A 112 0.72 -17.49 -10.37
C ILE A 112 0.50 -18.86 -11.01
N THR A 113 -0.70 -19.13 -11.57
CA THR A 113 -1.05 -20.47 -12.05
C THR A 113 -0.48 -20.75 -13.44
N ASP A 114 -0.72 -19.86 -14.40
CA ASP A 114 -0.39 -20.10 -15.82
C ASP A 114 1.08 -19.75 -16.11
N GLN A 115 1.53 -18.53 -15.78
CA GLN A 115 2.89 -18.07 -16.08
C GLN A 115 3.94 -18.47 -15.03
N LYS A 116 3.52 -18.65 -13.78
CA LYS A 116 4.39 -18.99 -12.63
C LYS A 116 5.54 -17.99 -12.43
N THR A 117 5.25 -16.71 -12.68
CA THR A 117 6.19 -15.59 -12.55
C THR A 117 6.04 -14.84 -11.24
N VAL A 118 4.94 -15.07 -10.53
CA VAL A 118 4.62 -14.51 -9.21
C VAL A 118 4.32 -15.65 -8.25
N VAL A 119 4.68 -15.48 -6.99
CA VAL A 119 4.48 -16.44 -5.90
C VAL A 119 3.70 -15.77 -4.78
N ASP A 120 2.75 -16.51 -4.20
CA ASP A 120 2.08 -16.09 -2.97
C ASP A 120 3.06 -16.28 -1.79
N ALA A 121 3.39 -15.18 -1.12
CA ALA A 121 4.30 -15.14 0.02
C ALA A 121 3.58 -15.26 1.38
N GLY A 122 2.32 -15.64 1.35
CA GLY A 122 1.50 -15.85 2.55
C GLY A 122 0.78 -14.61 3.08
N PRO A 123 -0.07 -14.78 4.10
CA PRO A 123 -0.91 -13.70 4.62
C PRO A 123 -0.09 -12.60 5.30
N THR A 124 -0.59 -11.36 5.22
CA THR A 124 -0.05 -10.23 5.99
C THR A 124 -0.47 -10.29 7.46
N GLY A 125 -1.52 -11.06 7.80
CA GLY A 125 -2.26 -11.01 9.06
C GLY A 125 -3.42 -10.02 9.05
N GLY A 126 -3.45 -9.09 8.10
CA GLY A 126 -4.54 -8.15 7.90
C GLY A 126 -5.79 -8.80 7.30
N LYS A 127 -6.96 -8.30 7.73
CA LYS A 127 -8.27 -8.72 7.22
C LYS A 127 -8.89 -7.54 6.46
N GLY A 128 -9.20 -7.77 5.19
CA GLY A 128 -9.83 -6.76 4.35
C GLY A 128 -11.37 -6.86 4.36
N ILE A 129 -12.04 -5.73 4.47
CA ILE A 129 -13.48 -5.58 4.30
C ILE A 129 -13.71 -4.43 3.33
N ILE A 130 -14.38 -4.67 2.24
CA ILE A 130 -14.85 -3.64 1.31
C ILE A 130 -16.37 -3.54 1.45
N GLY A 131 -16.93 -2.36 1.27
CA GLY A 131 -18.38 -2.20 1.27
C GLY A 131 -18.84 -0.76 1.03
N TRP A 132 -20.14 -0.57 1.17
CA TRP A 132 -20.77 0.74 1.11
C TRP A 132 -21.05 1.24 2.51
N TYR A 133 -20.82 2.51 2.72
CA TYR A 133 -20.94 3.12 4.03
C TYR A 133 -21.72 4.42 3.98
N VAL A 134 -22.37 4.73 5.09
CA VAL A 134 -22.99 6.03 5.35
C VAL A 134 -22.37 6.66 6.60
N PRO A 135 -22.36 8.00 6.73
CA PRO A 135 -21.93 8.65 7.98
C PRO A 135 -22.88 8.30 9.14
N PRO A 136 -22.39 8.27 10.40
CA PRO A 136 -23.16 7.85 11.58
C PRO A 136 -24.51 8.53 11.72
N TRP A 137 -24.60 9.84 11.48
CA TRP A 137 -25.84 10.60 11.61
C TRP A 137 -26.99 10.06 10.73
N MET A 138 -26.65 9.46 9.58
CA MET A 138 -27.66 8.92 8.67
C MET A 138 -28.28 7.63 9.23
N ALA A 139 -27.45 6.72 9.72
CA ALA A 139 -27.93 5.49 10.34
C ALA A 139 -28.74 5.76 11.63
N GLU A 140 -28.35 6.79 12.40
CA GLU A 140 -29.13 7.24 13.55
C GLU A 140 -30.51 7.77 13.15
N LYS A 141 -30.57 8.58 12.09
CA LYS A 141 -31.81 9.19 11.64
C LYS A 141 -32.70 8.28 10.81
N TYR A 142 -32.09 7.38 10.06
CA TYR A 142 -32.75 6.44 9.13
C TYR A 142 -32.21 5.02 9.36
N PRO A 143 -32.59 4.33 10.45
CA PRO A 143 -31.98 3.05 10.84
C PRO A 143 -32.12 1.95 9.78
N ASP A 144 -33.18 1.96 8.99
CA ASP A 144 -33.43 0.99 7.94
C ASP A 144 -32.61 1.22 6.65
N ILE A 145 -31.83 2.33 6.57
CA ILE A 145 -30.94 2.61 5.43
C ILE A 145 -29.81 1.60 5.33
N THR A 146 -29.48 0.93 6.42
CA THR A 146 -28.42 -0.06 6.50
C THR A 146 -28.72 -1.38 5.79
N ASP A 147 -29.98 -1.61 5.37
CA ASP A 147 -30.33 -2.75 4.50
C ASP A 147 -30.47 -2.25 3.04
N TRP A 148 -29.67 -2.82 2.14
CA TRP A 148 -29.65 -2.47 0.72
C TRP A 148 -31.04 -2.44 0.07
N LYS A 149 -31.96 -3.28 0.54
CA LYS A 149 -33.33 -3.36 0.01
C LYS A 149 -34.11 -2.05 0.17
N ASN A 150 -33.70 -1.23 1.13
CA ASN A 150 -34.33 0.06 1.41
C ASN A 150 -33.67 1.22 0.67
N LEU A 151 -32.51 1.03 0.04
CA LEU A 151 -31.76 2.12 -0.61
C LEU A 151 -32.60 2.87 -1.64
N ASN A 152 -33.43 2.17 -2.44
CA ASN A 152 -34.29 2.84 -3.43
C ASN A 152 -35.29 3.80 -2.82
N LYS A 153 -35.74 3.58 -1.58
CA LYS A 153 -36.60 4.50 -0.82
C LYS A 153 -35.93 5.85 -0.58
N TYR A 154 -34.59 5.86 -0.57
CA TYR A 154 -33.79 7.02 -0.25
C TYR A 154 -33.06 7.61 -1.45
N SER A 155 -33.22 7.08 -2.67
CA SER A 155 -32.46 7.48 -3.84
C SER A 155 -32.52 8.96 -4.13
N GLU A 156 -33.69 9.60 -4.00
CA GLU A 156 -33.86 11.04 -4.18
C GLU A 156 -32.99 11.88 -3.21
N MET A 157 -32.80 11.40 -1.98
CA MET A 157 -32.00 12.10 -0.97
C MET A 157 -30.51 12.15 -1.34
N PHE A 158 -30.03 11.16 -2.12
CA PHE A 158 -28.65 11.07 -2.56
C PHE A 158 -28.39 11.70 -3.94
N GLN A 159 -29.37 12.35 -4.55
CA GLN A 159 -29.17 12.98 -5.86
C GLN A 159 -28.16 14.13 -5.80
N THR A 160 -27.33 14.20 -6.82
CA THR A 160 -26.33 15.25 -7.02
C THR A 160 -26.37 15.74 -8.47
N SER A 161 -25.64 16.81 -8.76
CA SER A 161 -25.46 17.27 -10.15
C SER A 161 -24.84 16.22 -11.07
N GLU A 162 -24.02 15.31 -10.51
CA GLU A 162 -23.31 14.28 -11.28
C GLU A 162 -24.15 13.02 -11.49
N SER A 163 -25.00 12.67 -10.52
CA SER A 163 -25.90 11.51 -10.64
C SER A 163 -27.22 11.83 -11.33
N GLY A 164 -27.57 13.11 -11.46
CA GLY A 164 -28.80 13.57 -12.10
C GLY A 164 -30.03 13.21 -11.27
N ASN A 165 -30.96 12.43 -11.86
CA ASN A 165 -32.19 11.99 -11.21
C ASN A 165 -32.05 10.65 -10.45
N LYS A 166 -30.83 10.14 -10.32
CA LYS A 166 -30.51 8.95 -9.54
C LYS A 166 -29.77 9.28 -8.26
N GLY A 167 -29.87 8.45 -7.24
CA GLY A 167 -29.02 8.55 -6.08
C GLY A 167 -27.54 8.39 -6.46
N GLN A 168 -26.64 9.09 -5.80
CA GLN A 168 -25.20 8.91 -6.00
C GLN A 168 -24.67 7.82 -5.07
N LEU A 169 -23.92 6.88 -5.61
CA LEU A 169 -22.93 6.09 -4.90
C LEU A 169 -21.55 6.68 -5.24
N LEU A 170 -20.88 7.25 -4.27
CA LEU A 170 -19.54 7.80 -4.44
C LEU A 170 -18.51 6.67 -4.33
N ASP A 171 -17.83 6.38 -5.42
CA ASP A 171 -16.80 5.33 -5.51
C ASP A 171 -15.38 5.89 -5.27
N GLY A 172 -14.40 5.02 -5.14
CA GLY A 172 -13.01 5.35 -4.86
C GLY A 172 -12.21 5.85 -6.05
N ASP A 173 -10.90 5.64 -5.98
CA ASP A 173 -9.98 5.92 -7.09
C ASP A 173 -10.31 5.00 -8.28
N PRO A 174 -10.29 5.49 -9.51
CA PRO A 174 -10.60 4.66 -10.69
C PRO A 174 -9.60 3.53 -10.94
N SER A 175 -8.50 3.47 -10.19
CA SER A 175 -7.60 2.31 -10.20
C SER A 175 -7.99 1.20 -9.22
N TYR A 176 -8.95 1.43 -8.33
CA TYR A 176 -9.49 0.39 -7.45
C TYR A 176 -10.36 -0.56 -8.29
N VAL A 177 -10.25 -1.83 -7.98
CA VAL A 177 -11.12 -2.83 -8.61
C VAL A 177 -12.36 -3.00 -7.74
N THR A 178 -13.48 -2.45 -8.18
CA THR A 178 -14.76 -2.51 -7.47
C THR A 178 -15.84 -3.26 -8.26
N ASN A 179 -16.83 -3.76 -7.53
CA ASN A 179 -18.01 -4.40 -8.11
C ASN A 179 -19.24 -3.47 -8.14
N ASP A 180 -19.05 -2.19 -7.85
CA ASP A 180 -20.13 -1.25 -7.52
C ASP A 180 -21.10 -1.00 -8.67
N GLU A 181 -20.63 -0.87 -9.90
CA GLU A 181 -21.52 -0.72 -11.06
C GLU A 181 -22.37 -1.98 -11.30
N ALA A 182 -21.75 -3.16 -11.12
CA ALA A 182 -22.46 -4.43 -11.26
C ALA A 182 -23.51 -4.59 -10.15
N LEU A 183 -23.17 -4.26 -8.91
CA LEU A 183 -24.07 -4.29 -7.76
C LEU A 183 -25.26 -3.35 -7.97
N VAL A 184 -25.03 -2.09 -8.32
CA VAL A 184 -26.10 -1.12 -8.62
C VAL A 184 -27.03 -1.65 -9.69
N LYS A 185 -26.49 -2.17 -10.78
CA LYS A 185 -27.26 -2.70 -11.91
C LYS A 185 -28.06 -3.96 -11.56
N ASN A 186 -27.39 -4.95 -10.97
CA ASN A 186 -27.97 -6.28 -10.76
C ASN A 186 -28.96 -6.32 -9.58
N LEU A 187 -28.73 -5.46 -8.57
CA LEU A 187 -29.69 -5.25 -7.47
C LEU A 187 -30.80 -4.27 -7.84
N LYS A 188 -30.80 -3.73 -9.08
CA LYS A 188 -31.79 -2.79 -9.60
C LYS A 188 -31.96 -1.55 -8.71
N LEU A 189 -30.84 -1.01 -8.26
CA LEU A 189 -30.82 0.20 -7.46
C LEU A 189 -30.95 1.44 -8.35
N ASP A 190 -31.76 2.40 -7.92
CA ASP A 190 -31.92 3.69 -8.62
C ASP A 190 -30.78 4.64 -8.25
N TYR A 191 -29.56 4.17 -8.47
CA TYR A 191 -28.30 4.86 -8.16
C TYR A 191 -27.40 4.92 -9.40
N LYS A 192 -26.45 5.85 -9.34
CA LYS A 192 -25.36 5.97 -10.30
C LYS A 192 -24.05 5.98 -9.51
N VAL A 193 -23.11 5.14 -9.94
CA VAL A 193 -21.74 5.18 -9.43
C VAL A 193 -21.05 6.42 -9.98
N VAL A 194 -20.44 7.19 -9.10
CA VAL A 194 -19.69 8.40 -9.42
C VAL A 194 -18.32 8.29 -8.78
N VAL A 195 -17.28 8.37 -9.58
CA VAL A 195 -15.91 8.27 -9.09
C VAL A 195 -15.55 9.49 -8.26
N GLY A 196 -15.22 9.28 -6.99
CA GLY A 196 -14.89 10.32 -6.02
C GLY A 196 -13.41 10.72 -6.01
N GLY A 197 -12.57 9.94 -6.67
CA GLY A 197 -11.13 10.15 -6.74
C GLY A 197 -10.36 9.43 -5.63
N SER A 198 -9.42 10.11 -4.96
CA SER A 198 -8.50 9.49 -4.00
C SER A 198 -9.16 9.11 -2.67
N GLU A 199 -8.48 8.24 -1.89
CA GLU A 199 -8.81 7.94 -0.49
C GLU A 199 -9.05 9.22 0.34
N ALA A 200 -8.16 10.20 0.21
CA ALA A 200 -8.30 11.48 0.90
C ALA A 200 -9.59 12.24 0.50
N GLY A 201 -10.01 12.11 -0.76
CA GLY A 201 -11.28 12.67 -1.26
C GLY A 201 -12.50 12.02 -0.62
N LEU A 202 -12.50 10.68 -0.50
CA LEU A 202 -13.55 9.94 0.20
C LEU A 202 -13.64 10.33 1.69
N ILE A 203 -12.50 10.37 2.38
CA ILE A 203 -12.42 10.78 3.80
C ILE A 203 -12.98 12.20 3.99
N GLN A 204 -12.58 13.12 3.13
CA GLN A 204 -13.09 14.50 3.19
C GLN A 204 -14.60 14.56 2.92
N SER A 205 -15.12 13.72 2.03
CA SER A 205 -16.55 13.62 1.74
C SER A 205 -17.31 13.14 2.97
N PHE A 206 -16.83 12.10 3.67
CA PHE A 206 -17.43 11.63 4.93
C PHE A 206 -17.38 12.70 6.02
N ARG A 207 -16.23 13.37 6.22
CA ARG A 207 -16.12 14.47 7.20
C ARG A 207 -17.13 15.60 6.91
N SER A 208 -17.24 15.98 5.64
CA SER A 208 -18.18 17.02 5.21
C SER A 208 -19.64 16.59 5.40
N ALA A 209 -19.96 15.35 5.04
CA ALA A 209 -21.30 14.77 5.19
C ALA A 209 -21.72 14.68 6.65
N GLU A 210 -20.83 14.22 7.54
CA GLU A 210 -21.12 14.15 8.98
C GLU A 210 -21.29 15.55 9.59
N LYS A 211 -20.35 16.47 9.31
CA LYS A 211 -20.38 17.85 9.85
C LYS A 211 -21.61 18.63 9.43
N ASN A 212 -21.98 18.52 8.16
CA ASN A 212 -23.06 19.34 7.57
C ASN A 212 -24.40 18.58 7.53
N LYS A 213 -24.46 17.36 8.04
CA LYS A 213 -25.61 16.46 7.98
C LYS A 213 -26.14 16.30 6.55
N LYS A 214 -25.21 16.21 5.57
CA LYS A 214 -25.52 15.96 4.17
C LYS A 214 -25.54 14.45 3.89
N PRO A 215 -26.50 13.97 3.09
CA PRO A 215 -26.52 12.58 2.68
C PRO A 215 -25.26 12.18 1.92
N LEU A 216 -24.71 11.01 2.24
CA LEU A 216 -23.61 10.40 1.53
C LEU A 216 -23.73 8.87 1.63
N LEU A 217 -23.70 8.20 0.49
CA LEU A 217 -23.46 6.78 0.35
C LEU A 217 -22.15 6.63 -0.44
N ALA A 218 -21.16 5.98 0.14
CA ALA A 218 -19.88 5.84 -0.51
C ALA A 218 -19.24 4.48 -0.29
N TYR A 219 -18.43 4.06 -1.26
CA TYR A 219 -17.46 2.98 -1.12
C TYR A 219 -16.45 3.30 -0.01
N PHE A 220 -16.10 2.32 0.80
CA PHE A 220 -14.98 2.41 1.72
C PHE A 220 -14.49 1.02 2.12
N TYR A 221 -13.44 0.94 2.95
CA TYR A 221 -12.80 -0.34 3.26
C TYR A 221 -12.05 -0.32 4.60
N GLU A 222 -11.78 -1.51 5.14
CA GLU A 222 -10.91 -1.75 6.29
C GLU A 222 -9.79 -2.72 5.89
N PRO A 223 -8.55 -2.62 6.40
CA PRO A 223 -8.12 -1.68 7.44
C PRO A 223 -8.02 -0.23 6.95
N GLN A 224 -8.47 0.69 7.78
CA GLN A 224 -8.45 2.12 7.48
C GLN A 224 -8.44 2.93 8.78
N TRP A 225 -7.41 3.75 8.97
CA TRP A 225 -7.21 4.57 10.17
C TRP A 225 -8.39 5.50 10.48
N PHE A 226 -9.11 5.94 9.46
CA PHE A 226 -10.24 6.88 9.58
C PHE A 226 -11.39 6.35 10.43
N PHE A 227 -11.55 5.02 10.57
CA PHE A 227 -12.55 4.44 11.46
C PHE A 227 -12.30 4.76 12.95
N SER A 228 -11.06 5.10 13.32
CA SER A 228 -10.76 5.61 14.67
C SER A 228 -11.30 7.02 14.90
N GLU A 229 -11.46 7.81 13.83
CA GLU A 229 -12.01 9.18 13.87
C GLU A 229 -13.54 9.17 13.71
N MET A 230 -14.05 8.36 12.80
CA MET A 230 -15.47 8.30 12.46
C MET A 230 -15.93 6.85 12.26
N LYS A 231 -16.87 6.41 13.07
CA LYS A 231 -17.46 5.07 12.95
C LYS A 231 -18.50 5.06 11.83
N LEU A 232 -18.02 4.92 10.60
CA LEU A 232 -18.89 4.76 9.44
C LEU A 232 -19.79 3.55 9.62
N VAL A 233 -20.99 3.60 9.07
CA VAL A 233 -21.97 2.51 9.20
C VAL A 233 -22.09 1.78 7.87
N HIS A 234 -21.79 0.49 7.90
CA HIS A 234 -21.83 -0.40 6.76
C HIS A 234 -23.26 -0.67 6.27
N ILE A 235 -23.45 -0.73 4.97
CA ILE A 235 -24.69 -1.15 4.33
C ILE A 235 -24.65 -2.66 4.15
N ASN A 236 -25.63 -3.37 4.70
CA ASN A 236 -25.75 -4.81 4.53
C ASN A 236 -26.21 -5.12 3.10
N LEU A 237 -25.31 -5.53 2.25
CA LEU A 237 -25.56 -6.04 0.89
C LEU A 237 -26.03 -7.51 0.95
N PRO A 238 -26.50 -8.11 -0.15
CA PRO A 238 -26.79 -9.55 -0.16
C PRO A 238 -25.55 -10.35 0.23
N PRO A 239 -25.63 -11.30 1.19
CA PRO A 239 -24.46 -11.97 1.72
C PRO A 239 -23.58 -12.62 0.63
N TYR A 240 -22.27 -12.47 0.77
CA TYR A 240 -21.30 -13.17 -0.07
C TYR A 240 -21.49 -14.69 0.01
N LYS A 241 -21.32 -15.34 -1.13
CA LYS A 241 -21.24 -16.80 -1.27
C LYS A 241 -20.13 -17.09 -2.26
N GLU A 242 -19.31 -18.08 -1.99
CA GLU A 242 -18.21 -18.47 -2.85
C GLU A 242 -18.64 -18.55 -4.33
N GLY A 243 -17.91 -17.86 -5.19
CA GLY A 243 -18.14 -17.80 -6.63
C GLY A 243 -19.27 -16.86 -7.08
N CYS A 244 -19.95 -16.13 -6.19
CA CYS A 244 -21.00 -15.19 -6.57
C CYS A 244 -20.46 -13.94 -7.31
N ASP A 245 -19.16 -13.73 -7.26
CA ASP A 245 -18.40 -12.66 -7.89
C ASP A 245 -17.52 -13.14 -9.07
N ALA A 246 -17.57 -14.43 -9.40
CA ALA A 246 -16.74 -15.02 -10.47
C ALA A 246 -17.00 -14.42 -11.88
N ASP A 247 -18.16 -13.85 -12.12
CA ASP A 247 -18.48 -13.08 -13.33
C ASP A 247 -18.74 -11.63 -12.93
N ALA A 248 -17.72 -10.78 -13.09
CA ALA A 248 -17.78 -9.37 -12.70
C ALA A 248 -19.02 -8.62 -13.21
N ALA A 249 -19.60 -9.02 -14.38
CA ALA A 249 -20.81 -8.39 -14.92
C ALA A 249 -22.09 -8.82 -14.20
N LYS A 250 -22.06 -9.91 -13.43
CA LYS A 250 -23.23 -10.52 -12.77
C LYS A 250 -23.21 -10.40 -11.25
N VAL A 251 -22.20 -9.78 -10.68
CA VAL A 251 -22.10 -9.62 -9.23
C VAL A 251 -23.37 -8.99 -8.66
N ALA A 252 -23.95 -9.66 -7.67
CA ALA A 252 -25.16 -9.23 -6.96
C ALA A 252 -25.08 -9.62 -5.47
N CYS A 253 -23.90 -9.91 -4.97
CA CYS A 253 -23.58 -10.24 -3.58
C CYS A 253 -22.53 -9.27 -3.06
N ASP A 254 -22.42 -9.18 -1.74
CA ASP A 254 -21.42 -8.40 -1.03
C ASP A 254 -20.00 -8.79 -1.44
N TYR A 255 -19.05 -7.96 -1.11
CA TYR A 255 -17.64 -8.27 -1.26
C TYR A 255 -17.23 -9.45 -0.38
N PRO A 256 -16.26 -10.29 -0.80
CA PRO A 256 -15.73 -11.34 0.05
C PRO A 256 -14.99 -10.76 1.26
N PRO A 257 -14.91 -11.48 2.37
CA PRO A 257 -13.93 -11.17 3.40
C PRO A 257 -12.53 -11.50 2.87
N TYR A 258 -11.65 -10.51 2.80
CA TYR A 258 -10.29 -10.69 2.26
C TYR A 258 -9.31 -11.10 3.35
N GLU A 259 -8.56 -12.17 3.10
CA GLU A 259 -7.29 -12.44 3.78
C GLU A 259 -6.20 -11.73 2.98
N LEU A 260 -5.75 -10.56 3.46
CA LEU A 260 -4.72 -9.81 2.75
C LEU A 260 -3.42 -10.61 2.74
N ASN A 261 -2.80 -10.76 1.58
CA ASN A 261 -1.57 -11.52 1.41
C ASN A 261 -0.48 -10.70 0.70
N LYS A 262 0.72 -11.24 0.75
CA LYS A 262 1.89 -10.68 0.07
C LYS A 262 2.20 -11.51 -1.16
N LEU A 263 2.74 -10.86 -2.18
CA LEU A 263 3.18 -11.48 -3.42
C LEU A 263 4.64 -11.14 -3.66
N ILE A 264 5.40 -12.08 -4.19
CA ILE A 264 6.79 -11.85 -4.60
C ILE A 264 7.02 -12.31 -6.05
N ALA A 265 7.87 -11.60 -6.75
CA ALA A 265 8.34 -12.04 -8.04
C ALA A 265 9.13 -13.35 -7.91
N LYS A 266 8.87 -14.32 -8.79
CA LYS A 266 9.61 -15.60 -8.76
C LYS A 266 11.11 -15.38 -8.89
N LYS A 267 11.54 -14.42 -9.71
CA LYS A 267 12.96 -14.04 -9.83
C LYS A 267 13.57 -13.51 -8.53
N PHE A 268 12.79 -12.78 -7.75
CA PHE A 268 13.22 -12.28 -6.46
C PHE A 268 13.29 -13.41 -5.43
N GLU A 269 12.30 -14.31 -5.41
CA GLU A 269 12.35 -15.52 -4.58
C GLU A 269 13.62 -16.34 -4.84
N ASP A 270 13.99 -16.51 -6.11
CA ASP A 270 15.16 -17.31 -6.52
C ASP A 270 16.50 -16.57 -6.36
N SER A 271 16.51 -15.30 -5.96
CA SER A 271 17.72 -14.49 -5.84
C SER A 271 18.60 -14.86 -4.64
N GLY A 272 18.00 -15.47 -3.62
CA GLY A 272 18.68 -15.74 -2.34
C GLY A 272 18.84 -14.49 -1.45
N SER A 273 18.17 -13.38 -1.79
CA SER A 273 18.16 -12.18 -0.94
C SER A 273 17.52 -12.47 0.42
N PRO A 274 18.12 -12.02 1.53
CA PRO A 274 17.52 -12.19 2.86
C PRO A 274 16.19 -11.44 3.01
N ALA A 275 15.90 -10.47 2.15
CA ALA A 275 14.61 -9.78 2.15
C ALA A 275 13.45 -10.68 1.69
N VAL A 276 13.72 -11.80 1.03
CA VAL A 276 12.67 -12.80 0.70
C VAL A 276 12.04 -13.36 1.96
N ASP A 277 12.87 -13.75 2.92
CA ASP A 277 12.38 -14.32 4.20
C ASP A 277 11.69 -13.23 5.03
N LEU A 278 12.23 -12.00 5.06
CA LEU A 278 11.57 -10.87 5.70
C LEU A 278 10.15 -10.64 5.14
N VAL A 279 9.98 -10.60 3.82
CA VAL A 279 8.66 -10.44 3.19
C VAL A 279 7.75 -11.61 3.53
N LYS A 280 8.23 -12.86 3.47
CA LYS A 280 7.44 -14.05 3.80
C LYS A 280 7.00 -14.06 5.27
N ASN A 281 7.87 -13.67 6.18
CA ASN A 281 7.62 -13.71 7.62
C ASN A 281 6.82 -12.50 8.12
N PHE A 282 6.79 -11.40 7.36
CA PHE A 282 6.03 -10.22 7.75
C PHE A 282 4.58 -10.57 8.05
N ASN A 283 4.15 -10.20 9.27
CA ASN A 283 2.80 -10.43 9.74
C ASN A 283 2.45 -9.40 10.81
N TRP A 284 1.31 -8.72 10.66
CA TRP A 284 0.79 -7.76 11.63
C TRP A 284 -0.74 -7.68 11.62
N THR A 285 -1.32 -6.92 12.49
CA THR A 285 -2.77 -6.75 12.61
C THR A 285 -3.27 -5.52 11.86
N ASN A 286 -4.59 -5.44 11.63
CA ASN A 286 -5.24 -4.22 11.14
C ASN A 286 -4.93 -3.01 12.04
N ASP A 287 -4.85 -3.23 13.36
CA ASP A 287 -4.54 -2.15 14.32
C ASP A 287 -3.11 -1.63 14.12
N ASP A 288 -2.13 -2.51 13.88
CA ASP A 288 -0.76 -2.11 13.59
C ASP A 288 -0.68 -1.23 12.34
N GLN A 289 -1.34 -1.65 11.25
CA GLN A 289 -1.43 -0.88 10.02
C GLN A 289 -2.09 0.48 10.25
N ASN A 290 -3.20 0.51 10.99
CA ASN A 290 -3.94 1.74 11.28
C ASN A 290 -3.14 2.71 12.14
N VAL A 291 -2.28 2.23 13.04
CA VAL A 291 -1.36 3.08 13.82
C VAL A 291 -0.38 3.79 12.89
N VAL A 292 0.32 3.05 12.01
CA VAL A 292 1.27 3.67 11.06
C VAL A 292 0.55 4.61 10.10
N SER A 293 -0.61 4.20 9.59
CA SER A 293 -1.44 5.03 8.71
C SER A 293 -1.90 6.31 9.39
N THR A 294 -2.16 6.28 10.71
CA THR A 294 -2.49 7.48 11.49
C THR A 294 -1.29 8.44 11.56
N TYR A 295 -0.09 7.93 11.79
CA TYR A 295 1.12 8.76 11.78
C TYR A 295 1.30 9.46 10.44
N ILE A 296 1.06 8.75 9.32
CA ILE A 296 1.19 9.33 7.97
C ILE A 296 0.07 10.33 7.67
N ALA A 297 -1.18 9.91 7.81
CA ALA A 297 -2.31 10.66 7.28
C ALA A 297 -2.84 11.76 8.21
N LYS A 298 -2.70 11.59 9.53
CA LYS A 298 -3.23 12.51 10.54
C LYS A 298 -2.14 13.34 11.20
N ASP A 299 -1.02 12.69 11.53
CA ASP A 299 0.11 13.36 12.21
C ASP A 299 1.11 13.95 11.19
N GLU A 300 0.82 13.78 9.89
CA GLU A 300 1.60 14.33 8.76
C GLU A 300 3.08 13.92 8.75
N MET A 301 3.38 12.76 9.34
CA MET A 301 4.74 12.22 9.31
C MET A 301 5.10 11.71 7.91
N SER A 302 6.39 11.78 7.55
CA SER A 302 6.83 11.06 6.36
C SER A 302 6.61 9.56 6.52
N PRO A 303 6.33 8.80 5.45
CA PRO A 303 6.17 7.36 5.55
C PRO A 303 7.37 6.64 6.18
N GLU A 304 8.59 7.13 5.92
CA GLU A 304 9.82 6.58 6.51
C GLU A 304 9.90 6.84 8.01
N ASP A 305 9.57 8.06 8.48
CA ASP A 305 9.56 8.38 9.91
C ASP A 305 8.46 7.64 10.67
N ALA A 306 7.28 7.49 10.04
CA ALA A 306 6.18 6.71 10.60
C ALA A 306 6.55 5.23 10.77
N ALA A 307 7.17 4.64 9.74
CA ALA A 307 7.68 3.28 9.78
C ALA A 307 8.77 3.11 10.85
N LYS A 308 9.75 4.02 10.88
CA LYS A 308 10.80 4.04 11.90
C LYS A 308 10.21 4.03 13.30
N LYS A 309 9.29 4.97 13.56
CA LYS A 309 8.66 5.09 14.89
C LYS A 309 7.97 3.79 15.30
N TRP A 310 7.19 3.19 14.39
CA TRP A 310 6.48 1.96 14.70
C TRP A 310 7.43 0.78 14.94
N VAL A 311 8.49 0.64 14.14
CA VAL A 311 9.54 -0.39 14.27
C VAL A 311 10.24 -0.28 15.60
N GLU A 312 10.64 0.94 16.02
CA GLU A 312 11.28 1.19 17.31
C GLU A 312 10.35 0.86 18.50
N ASP A 313 9.05 1.06 18.35
CA ASP A 313 8.04 0.77 19.38
C ASP A 313 7.63 -0.74 19.41
N ASN A 314 8.00 -1.55 18.40
CA ASN A 314 7.58 -2.95 18.25
C ASN A 314 8.75 -3.93 17.95
N PRO A 315 9.84 -3.92 18.70
CA PRO A 315 11.04 -4.71 18.40
C PRO A 315 10.76 -6.22 18.36
N ASP A 316 9.91 -6.75 19.25
CA ASP A 316 9.60 -8.19 19.30
C ASP A 316 8.94 -8.71 18.03
N LYS A 317 8.09 -7.88 17.38
CA LYS A 317 7.47 -8.26 16.10
C LYS A 317 8.50 -8.26 14.98
N VAL A 318 9.35 -7.24 14.94
CA VAL A 318 10.43 -7.12 13.96
C VAL A 318 11.40 -8.28 14.07
N ASP A 319 11.81 -8.64 15.28
CA ASP A 319 12.68 -9.80 15.54
C ASP A 319 12.05 -11.12 15.06
N ALA A 320 10.73 -11.23 15.12
CA ALA A 320 10.03 -12.42 14.61
C ALA A 320 10.07 -12.52 13.08
N TRP A 321 10.09 -11.38 12.37
CA TRP A 321 10.16 -11.37 10.90
C TRP A 321 11.57 -11.65 10.36
N LEU A 322 12.60 -11.44 11.18
CA LEU A 322 14.01 -11.61 10.82
C LEU A 322 14.55 -13.04 11.13
N LYS A 323 13.72 -13.93 11.67
CA LYS A 323 14.04 -15.33 11.95
C LYS A 323 13.72 -16.21 10.75
#